data_cf5e0ba65b2b57d0ad2b33f1463ca435
#
_entry.id   cf5e0ba65b2b57d0ad2b33f1463ca435
#
_cell.length_a   1.000
_cell.length_b   1.000
_cell.length_c   1.000
_cell.angle_alpha   90.00
_cell.angle_beta   90.00
_cell.angle_gamma   90.00
#
_symmetry.space_group_name_H-M   'P 1'
#
loop_
_entity.id
_entity.type
_entity.pdbx_description
1 polymer ?
#
loop_
_entity_poly.entity_id
_entity_poly.type
_entity_poly.pdbx_seq_one_letter_code
_entity_poly.pdbx_strand_id
1 'polypeptide(L)'
;MKVKPLRYSRDQAEFDRAIGFIDATFALALTLLVTTLDIDDPGAAFSSLGALNDAVGQQAIAFGIAFAVIANYWLQHHRLIASFTAIDYTTIAVNLFLVAAIVLLPFSTQSVGDPGVEDLPLPTVIMAVNVVLASTLHTLVYVVAVRRNLLSPAPGRGEISYTVVNGLASAAVFGASVPIAYLISPVAAQITWISLIPISQFLGRYGARRRRTIDAA
;
A
#
# COMPACT_ATOMS: atom_id res chain seq x y z
N MET A 1 19.84 15.67 -30.97
CA MET A 1 18.78 14.67 -31.22
C MET A 1 17.93 14.58 -29.97
N LYS A 2 16.69 15.12 -29.96
CA LYS A 2 15.78 14.94 -28.80
C LYS A 2 15.29 13.50 -28.84
N VAL A 3 15.78 12.69 -27.93
CA VAL A 3 15.25 11.32 -27.73
C VAL A 3 13.77 11.47 -27.37
N LYS A 4 12.89 11.00 -28.22
CA LYS A 4 11.45 10.97 -27.94
C LYS A 4 11.26 10.07 -26.71
N PRO A 5 10.63 10.54 -25.61
CA PRO A 5 10.48 9.70 -24.43
C PRO A 5 9.72 8.42 -24.84
N LEU A 6 10.25 7.27 -24.47
CA LEU A 6 9.61 5.97 -24.69
C LEU A 6 8.21 6.03 -24.04
N ARG A 7 7.19 5.89 -24.88
CA ARG A 7 5.78 5.86 -24.49
C ARG A 7 5.12 4.70 -25.22
N TYR A 8 4.54 3.80 -24.46
CA TYR A 8 3.85 2.62 -24.96
C TYR A 8 2.35 2.82 -24.79
N SER A 9 1.60 2.78 -25.88
CA SER A 9 0.14 2.84 -25.86
C SER A 9 -0.45 1.51 -25.41
N ARG A 10 -1.71 1.54 -24.97
CA ARG A 10 -2.40 0.39 -24.36
C ARG A 10 -2.52 -0.84 -25.27
N ASP A 11 -2.47 -0.64 -26.59
CA ASP A 11 -2.51 -1.68 -27.62
C ASP A 11 -1.15 -2.33 -27.91
N GLN A 12 -0.08 -1.87 -27.28
CA GLN A 12 1.27 -2.39 -27.48
C GLN A 12 1.63 -3.44 -26.41
N ALA A 13 2.29 -4.51 -26.85
CA ALA A 13 2.73 -5.60 -25.97
C ALA A 13 3.65 -5.13 -24.81
N GLU A 14 4.41 -4.04 -25.01
CA GLU A 14 5.27 -3.44 -24.01
C GLU A 14 4.47 -2.84 -22.86
N PHE A 15 3.27 -2.31 -23.12
CA PHE A 15 2.35 -1.87 -22.07
C PHE A 15 1.94 -3.04 -21.18
N ASP A 16 1.44 -4.12 -21.79
CA ASP A 16 0.99 -5.32 -21.07
C ASP A 16 2.13 -5.98 -20.28
N ARG A 17 3.34 -6.00 -20.84
CA ARG A 17 4.52 -6.54 -20.15
C ARG A 17 4.92 -5.70 -18.94
N ALA A 18 4.87 -4.37 -19.04
CA ALA A 18 5.19 -3.48 -17.93
C ALA A 18 4.16 -3.64 -16.79
N ILE A 19 2.87 -3.67 -17.13
CA ILE A 19 1.79 -3.86 -16.14
C ILE A 19 1.85 -5.27 -15.54
N GLY A 20 2.03 -6.30 -16.38
CA GLY A 20 2.14 -7.68 -15.92
C GLY A 20 3.31 -7.90 -14.92
N PHE A 21 4.44 -7.21 -15.13
CA PHE A 21 5.54 -7.24 -14.17
C PHE A 21 5.16 -6.63 -12.82
N ILE A 22 4.46 -5.49 -12.83
CA ILE A 22 4.00 -4.81 -11.62
C ILE A 22 2.99 -5.69 -10.87
N ASP A 23 1.99 -6.23 -11.56
CA ASP A 23 0.97 -7.12 -10.97
C ASP A 23 1.61 -8.41 -10.40
N ALA A 24 2.56 -9.02 -11.12
CA ALA A 24 3.30 -10.18 -10.64
C ALA A 24 4.09 -9.87 -9.35
N THR A 25 4.62 -8.65 -9.22
CA THR A 25 5.35 -8.24 -8.01
C THR A 25 4.41 -8.09 -6.81
N PHE A 26 3.20 -7.57 -6.98
CA PHE A 26 2.18 -7.57 -5.92
C PHE A 26 1.79 -9.00 -5.51
N ALA A 27 1.60 -9.91 -6.49
CA ALA A 27 1.30 -11.30 -6.21
C ALA A 27 2.43 -11.98 -5.42
N LEU A 28 3.69 -11.71 -5.80
CA LEU A 28 4.87 -12.21 -5.09
C LEU A 28 4.91 -11.68 -3.64
N ALA A 29 4.65 -10.40 -3.42
CA ALA A 29 4.61 -9.81 -2.08
C ALA A 29 3.55 -10.49 -1.20
N LEU A 30 2.35 -10.76 -1.74
CA LEU A 30 1.30 -11.50 -1.04
C LEU A 30 1.70 -12.94 -0.69
N THR A 31 2.42 -13.64 -1.59
CA THR A 31 2.89 -15.00 -1.32
C THR A 31 4.03 -15.03 -0.31
N LEU A 32 4.91 -14.03 -0.31
CA LEU A 32 5.99 -13.91 0.66
C LEU A 32 5.49 -13.69 2.09
N LEU A 33 4.26 -13.21 2.28
CA LEU A 33 3.68 -13.09 3.63
C LEU A 33 3.61 -14.42 4.37
N VAL A 34 3.47 -15.54 3.67
CA VAL A 34 3.44 -16.85 4.33
C VAL A 34 4.74 -17.16 5.08
N THR A 35 5.86 -16.61 4.62
CA THR A 35 7.16 -16.79 5.27
C THR A 35 7.31 -15.98 6.57
N THR A 36 6.34 -15.15 6.91
CA THR A 36 6.29 -14.44 8.20
C THR A 36 5.67 -15.28 9.32
N LEU A 37 5.12 -16.44 8.97
CA LEU A 37 4.60 -17.41 9.94
C LEU A 37 5.71 -18.42 10.24
N ASP A 38 6.26 -18.33 11.43
CA ASP A 38 7.35 -19.20 11.89
C ASP A 38 6.94 -19.97 13.14
N ILE A 39 7.35 -21.24 13.22
CA ILE A 39 7.07 -22.13 14.33
C ILE A 39 8.40 -22.72 14.85
N ASP A 40 8.89 -22.20 15.97
CA ASP A 40 10.16 -22.61 16.57
C ASP A 40 10.15 -24.07 16.98
N ASP A 41 9.07 -24.54 17.61
CA ASP A 41 8.86 -25.94 18.03
C ASP A 41 7.55 -26.49 17.44
N PRO A 42 7.59 -27.11 16.25
CA PRO A 42 6.41 -27.72 15.63
C PRO A 42 5.80 -28.82 16.52
N GLY A 43 6.60 -29.58 17.25
CA GLY A 43 6.10 -30.67 18.10
C GLY A 43 5.23 -30.15 19.24
N ALA A 44 5.66 -29.10 19.91
CA ALA A 44 4.87 -28.43 20.94
C ALA A 44 3.67 -27.69 20.34
N ALA A 45 3.84 -26.93 19.27
CA ALA A 45 2.77 -26.14 18.64
C ALA A 45 1.61 -27.01 18.16
N PHE A 46 1.87 -28.12 17.51
CA PHE A 46 0.82 -29.03 17.03
C PHE A 46 0.27 -30.00 18.07
N SER A 47 0.65 -29.89 19.35
CA SER A 47 0.10 -30.72 20.44
C SER A 47 -1.36 -30.41 20.77
N SER A 48 -1.80 -29.15 20.55
CA SER A 48 -3.20 -28.71 20.75
C SER A 48 -3.50 -27.43 19.99
N LEU A 49 -4.79 -27.11 19.78
CA LEU A 49 -5.20 -25.82 19.18
C LEU A 49 -4.78 -24.63 20.03
N GLY A 50 -4.76 -24.77 21.36
CA GLY A 50 -4.26 -23.72 22.25
C GLY A 50 -2.77 -23.46 22.03
N ALA A 51 -1.95 -24.52 22.03
CA ALA A 51 -0.51 -24.40 21.79
C ALA A 51 -0.19 -23.81 20.39
N LEU A 52 -0.98 -24.20 19.38
CA LEU A 52 -0.83 -23.60 18.03
C LEU A 52 -1.17 -22.12 18.05
N ASN A 53 -2.25 -21.71 18.70
CA ASN A 53 -2.61 -20.30 18.83
C ASN A 53 -1.52 -19.49 19.58
N ASP A 54 -0.94 -20.05 20.61
CA ASP A 54 0.13 -19.40 21.38
C ASP A 54 1.41 -19.27 20.54
N ALA A 55 1.69 -20.24 19.65
CA ALA A 55 2.86 -20.23 18.79
C ALA A 55 2.74 -19.22 17.61
N VAL A 56 1.58 -19.14 16.93
CA VAL A 56 1.44 -18.38 15.70
C VAL A 56 0.29 -17.37 15.68
N GLY A 57 -0.51 -17.27 16.73
CA GLY A 57 -1.73 -16.45 16.74
C GLY A 57 -1.46 -14.96 16.43
N GLN A 58 -0.45 -14.38 17.07
CA GLN A 58 -0.05 -12.99 16.82
C GLN A 58 0.49 -12.79 15.40
N GLN A 59 1.34 -13.71 14.94
CA GLN A 59 1.87 -13.69 13.57
C GLN A 59 0.75 -13.84 12.53
N ALA A 60 -0.25 -14.69 12.79
CA ALA A 60 -1.40 -14.88 11.91
C ALA A 60 -2.27 -13.62 11.80
N ILE A 61 -2.44 -12.87 12.90
CA ILE A 61 -3.12 -11.57 12.90
C ILE A 61 -2.32 -10.56 12.07
N ALA A 62 -1.01 -10.46 12.30
CA ALA A 62 -0.11 -9.57 11.54
C ALA A 62 -0.13 -9.92 10.04
N PHE A 63 -0.07 -11.21 9.70
CA PHE A 63 -0.23 -11.71 8.34
C PHE A 63 -1.55 -11.25 7.72
N GLY A 64 -2.68 -11.44 8.40
CA GLY A 64 -4.00 -11.06 7.90
C GLY A 64 -4.11 -9.55 7.62
N ILE A 65 -3.57 -8.72 8.51
CA ILE A 65 -3.52 -7.25 8.35
C ILE A 65 -2.65 -6.88 7.15
N ALA A 66 -1.44 -7.43 7.04
CA ALA A 66 -0.54 -7.14 5.93
C ALA A 66 -1.11 -7.61 4.59
N PHE A 67 -1.73 -8.78 4.55
CA PHE A 67 -2.44 -9.28 3.37
C PHE A 67 -3.51 -8.28 2.92
N ALA A 68 -4.35 -7.81 3.85
CA ALA A 68 -5.39 -6.83 3.56
C ALA A 68 -4.80 -5.50 3.05
N VAL A 69 -3.68 -5.04 3.63
CA VAL A 69 -2.98 -3.81 3.21
C VAL A 69 -2.43 -3.95 1.80
N ILE A 70 -1.68 -5.01 1.49
CA ILE A 70 -1.10 -5.24 0.15
C ILE A 70 -2.21 -5.43 -0.88
N ALA A 71 -3.24 -6.23 -0.57
CA ALA A 71 -4.38 -6.44 -1.46
C ALA A 71 -5.13 -5.12 -1.75
N ASN A 72 -5.29 -4.24 -0.75
CA ASN A 72 -5.89 -2.93 -0.94
C ASN A 72 -5.02 -2.01 -1.84
N TYR A 73 -3.69 -2.02 -1.68
CA TYR A 73 -2.79 -1.31 -2.60
C TYR A 73 -2.92 -1.84 -4.03
N TRP A 74 -2.94 -3.15 -4.21
CA TRP A 74 -3.13 -3.76 -5.52
C TRP A 74 -4.47 -3.37 -6.14
N LEU A 75 -5.57 -3.43 -5.40
CA LEU A 75 -6.90 -3.03 -5.89
C LEU A 75 -6.94 -1.56 -6.32
N GLN A 76 -6.32 -0.66 -5.56
CA GLN A 76 -6.24 0.76 -5.90
C GLN A 76 -5.36 0.96 -7.14
N HIS A 77 -4.22 0.27 -7.22
CA HIS A 77 -3.31 0.31 -8.34
C HIS A 77 -3.97 -0.24 -9.61
N HIS A 78 -4.63 -1.38 -9.51
CA HIS A 78 -5.38 -1.99 -10.63
C HIS A 78 -6.45 -1.05 -11.20
N ARG A 79 -7.21 -0.37 -10.33
CA ARG A 79 -8.20 0.64 -10.75
C ARG A 79 -7.54 1.84 -11.44
N LEU A 80 -6.39 2.28 -10.96
CA LEU A 80 -5.63 3.37 -11.56
C LEU A 80 -5.15 2.98 -12.97
N ILE A 81 -4.52 1.82 -13.09
CA ILE A 81 -4.03 1.30 -14.38
C ILE A 81 -5.17 1.08 -15.39
N ALA A 82 -6.37 0.71 -14.92
CA ALA A 82 -7.53 0.57 -15.81
C ALA A 82 -7.87 1.86 -16.57
N SER A 83 -7.53 3.04 -16.02
CA SER A 83 -7.72 4.35 -16.66
C SER A 83 -6.56 4.79 -17.57
N PHE A 84 -5.45 4.04 -17.63
CA PHE A 84 -4.30 4.41 -18.46
C PHE A 84 -4.57 4.16 -19.93
N THR A 85 -4.18 5.12 -20.77
CA THR A 85 -4.17 5.00 -22.26
C THR A 85 -2.79 4.63 -22.77
N ALA A 86 -1.76 4.92 -22.00
CA ALA A 86 -0.38 4.62 -22.31
C ALA A 86 0.45 4.62 -21.01
N ILE A 87 1.65 4.05 -21.08
CA ILE A 87 2.67 4.14 -20.01
C ILE A 87 3.97 4.69 -20.59
N ASP A 88 4.70 5.49 -19.82
CA ASP A 88 6.01 6.02 -20.23
C ASP A 88 7.10 5.63 -19.25
N TYR A 89 8.36 5.89 -19.63
CA TYR A 89 9.52 5.54 -18.81
C TYR A 89 9.44 6.14 -17.40
N THR A 90 8.98 7.40 -17.26
CA THR A 90 8.87 8.04 -15.93
C THR A 90 7.86 7.32 -15.05
N THR A 91 6.71 6.96 -15.62
CA THR A 91 5.66 6.22 -14.90
C THR A 91 6.13 4.82 -14.54
N ILE A 92 6.84 4.12 -15.44
CA ILE A 92 7.45 2.82 -15.14
C ILE A 92 8.45 2.95 -13.99
N ALA A 93 9.34 3.95 -14.03
CA ALA A 93 10.34 4.15 -12.97
C ALA A 93 9.69 4.39 -11.60
N VAL A 94 8.65 5.24 -11.51
CA VAL A 94 7.94 5.45 -10.23
C VAL A 94 7.23 4.17 -9.77
N ASN A 95 6.67 3.39 -10.68
CA ASN A 95 6.09 2.09 -10.34
C ASN A 95 7.12 1.10 -9.80
N LEU A 96 8.36 1.08 -10.33
CA LEU A 96 9.43 0.23 -9.80
C LEU A 96 9.77 0.59 -8.34
N PHE A 97 9.79 1.88 -7.98
CA PHE A 97 9.96 2.28 -6.59
C PHE A 97 8.75 1.88 -5.73
N LEU A 98 7.53 2.01 -6.26
CA LEU A 98 6.32 1.59 -5.56
C LEU A 98 6.37 0.09 -5.25
N VAL A 99 6.63 -0.77 -6.24
CA VAL A 99 6.67 -2.22 -6.01
C VAL A 99 7.82 -2.62 -5.10
N ALA A 100 8.95 -1.89 -5.10
CA ALA A 100 10.02 -2.11 -4.13
C ALA A 100 9.53 -1.85 -2.69
N ALA A 101 8.78 -0.77 -2.45
CA ALA A 101 8.17 -0.52 -1.14
C ALA A 101 7.13 -1.61 -0.77
N ILE A 102 6.34 -2.09 -1.72
CA ILE A 102 5.35 -3.16 -1.49
C ILE A 102 6.04 -4.48 -1.11
N VAL A 103 7.13 -4.85 -1.79
CA VAL A 103 7.90 -6.08 -1.49
C VAL A 103 8.55 -6.05 -0.10
N LEU A 104 8.79 -4.87 0.47
CA LEU A 104 9.29 -4.72 1.83
C LEU A 104 8.21 -4.86 2.92
N LEU A 105 6.92 -4.83 2.56
CA LEU A 105 5.83 -4.93 3.54
C LEU A 105 5.85 -6.26 4.34
N PRO A 106 6.08 -7.44 3.73
CA PRO A 106 6.19 -8.69 4.49
C PRO A 106 7.27 -8.62 5.58
N PHE A 107 8.45 -8.11 5.26
CA PHE A 107 9.54 -7.93 6.23
C PHE A 107 9.16 -6.99 7.38
N SER A 108 8.59 -5.82 7.08
CA SER A 108 8.17 -4.87 8.11
C SER A 108 7.01 -5.40 8.97
N THR A 109 6.13 -6.23 8.40
CA THR A 109 5.04 -6.89 9.12
C THR A 109 5.58 -7.96 10.08
N GLN A 110 6.52 -8.79 9.64
CA GLN A 110 7.16 -9.78 10.48
C GLN A 110 7.78 -9.13 11.72
N SER A 111 8.50 -8.01 11.52
CA SER A 111 9.13 -7.27 12.60
C SER A 111 8.13 -6.75 13.65
N VAL A 112 6.92 -6.35 13.23
CA VAL A 112 5.87 -5.88 14.15
C VAL A 112 5.16 -7.04 14.85
N GLY A 113 5.04 -8.19 14.18
CA GLY A 113 4.39 -9.40 14.71
C GLY A 113 5.28 -10.28 15.57
N ASP A 114 6.56 -9.95 15.79
CA ASP A 114 7.49 -10.72 16.58
C ASP A 114 7.31 -10.39 18.08
N PRO A 115 6.91 -11.38 18.93
CA PRO A 115 6.72 -11.17 20.36
C PRO A 115 8.00 -10.77 21.09
N GLY A 116 9.17 -11.09 20.56
CA GLY A 116 10.47 -10.77 21.19
C GLY A 116 10.84 -9.30 21.10
N VAL A 117 10.15 -8.49 20.28
CA VAL A 117 10.48 -7.08 20.03
C VAL A 117 9.28 -6.14 20.15
N GLU A 118 8.16 -6.60 20.68
CA GLU A 118 6.89 -5.85 20.77
C GLU A 118 7.00 -4.52 21.53
N ASP A 119 7.88 -4.43 22.52
CA ASP A 119 8.14 -3.22 23.32
C ASP A 119 9.13 -2.26 22.63
N LEU A 120 9.76 -2.67 21.54
CA LEU A 120 10.73 -1.84 20.84
C LEU A 120 10.01 -0.93 19.81
N PRO A 121 10.33 0.39 19.78
CA PRO A 121 9.68 1.29 18.82
C PRO A 121 10.11 1.06 17.37
N LEU A 122 11.31 0.53 17.14
CA LEU A 122 11.91 0.43 15.82
C LEU A 122 11.10 -0.44 14.83
N PRO A 123 10.57 -1.63 15.17
CA PRO A 123 9.71 -2.42 14.29
C PRO A 123 8.48 -1.64 13.82
N THR A 124 7.77 -0.98 14.74
CA THR A 124 6.61 -0.13 14.43
C THR A 124 6.99 1.04 13.52
N VAL A 125 8.14 1.66 13.73
CA VAL A 125 8.64 2.76 12.91
C VAL A 125 9.02 2.27 11.50
N ILE A 126 9.68 1.11 11.36
CA ILE A 126 10.00 0.53 10.05
C ILE A 126 8.72 0.29 9.26
N MET A 127 7.70 -0.30 9.87
CA MET A 127 6.40 -0.51 9.24
C MET A 127 5.74 0.82 8.85
N ALA A 128 5.72 1.81 9.75
CA ALA A 128 5.14 3.12 9.48
C ALA A 128 5.84 3.82 8.31
N VAL A 129 7.17 3.85 8.29
CA VAL A 129 7.96 4.44 7.20
C VAL A 129 7.71 3.72 5.88
N ASN A 130 7.62 2.39 5.89
CA ASN A 130 7.34 1.63 4.68
C ASN A 130 5.96 1.95 4.10
N VAL A 131 4.92 2.03 4.94
CA VAL A 131 3.56 2.43 4.49
C VAL A 131 3.53 3.89 4.01
N VAL A 132 4.24 4.81 4.67
CA VAL A 132 4.40 6.21 4.20
C VAL A 132 5.01 6.23 2.80
N LEU A 133 6.08 5.46 2.58
CA LEU A 133 6.76 5.37 1.30
C LEU A 133 5.83 4.79 0.22
N ALA A 134 5.18 3.66 0.50
CA ALA A 134 4.25 3.02 -0.44
C ALA A 134 3.07 3.95 -0.81
N SER A 135 2.44 4.62 0.18
CA SER A 135 1.32 5.54 -0.04
C SER A 135 1.74 6.76 -0.87
N THR A 136 2.91 7.32 -0.56
CA THR A 136 3.45 8.48 -1.27
C THR A 136 3.78 8.11 -2.72
N LEU A 137 4.43 6.98 -2.95
CA LEU A 137 4.79 6.50 -4.28
C LEU A 137 3.56 6.14 -5.11
N HIS A 138 2.54 5.50 -4.51
CA HIS A 138 1.28 5.22 -5.19
C HIS A 138 0.58 6.51 -5.62
N THR A 139 0.54 7.52 -4.74
CA THR A 139 0.00 8.84 -5.07
C THR A 139 0.83 9.53 -6.16
N LEU A 140 2.16 9.37 -6.13
CA LEU A 140 3.06 9.92 -7.15
C LEU A 140 2.84 9.28 -8.52
N VAL A 141 2.57 7.97 -8.61
CA VAL A 141 2.17 7.31 -9.87
C VAL A 141 0.96 8.01 -10.48
N TYR A 142 -0.09 8.27 -9.67
CA TYR A 142 -1.27 9.00 -10.14
C TYR A 142 -0.93 10.42 -10.60
N VAL A 143 -0.17 11.19 -9.81
CA VAL A 143 0.21 12.57 -10.16
C VAL A 143 1.04 12.64 -11.45
N VAL A 144 1.98 11.71 -11.61
CA VAL A 144 2.78 11.60 -12.84
C VAL A 144 1.88 11.25 -14.04
N ALA A 145 0.97 10.30 -13.88
CA ALA A 145 0.04 9.91 -14.94
C ALA A 145 -0.85 11.09 -15.40
N VAL A 146 -1.36 11.90 -14.44
CA VAL A 146 -2.11 13.13 -14.74
C VAL A 146 -1.25 14.13 -15.49
N ARG A 147 -0.05 14.45 -14.98
CA ARG A 147 0.85 15.44 -15.59
C ARG A 147 1.34 15.05 -16.99
N ARG A 148 1.39 13.76 -17.26
CA ARG A 148 1.83 13.19 -18.54
C ARG A 148 0.68 12.93 -19.51
N ASN A 149 -0.57 13.26 -19.11
CA ASN A 149 -1.79 13.01 -19.91
C ASN A 149 -1.89 11.52 -20.33
N LEU A 150 -1.74 10.62 -19.35
CA LEU A 150 -1.79 9.18 -19.56
C LEU A 150 -3.17 8.57 -19.20
N LEU A 151 -4.10 9.37 -18.66
CA LEU A 151 -5.39 8.90 -18.15
C LEU A 151 -6.53 9.27 -19.10
N SER A 152 -7.53 8.38 -19.21
CA SER A 152 -8.80 8.62 -19.91
C SER A 152 -9.97 8.04 -19.08
N PRO A 153 -11.02 8.83 -18.81
CA PRO A 153 -11.12 10.28 -19.08
C PRO A 153 -10.11 11.10 -18.28
N ALA A 154 -9.74 12.27 -18.79
CA ALA A 154 -8.83 13.17 -18.06
C ALA A 154 -9.52 13.68 -16.79
N PRO A 155 -8.89 13.52 -15.60
CA PRO A 155 -9.52 13.91 -14.35
C PRO A 155 -9.60 15.44 -14.19
N GLY A 156 -10.72 15.92 -13.66
CA GLY A 156 -10.91 17.32 -13.31
C GLY A 156 -10.09 17.74 -12.09
N ARG A 157 -9.83 19.06 -11.91
CA ARG A 157 -9.03 19.60 -10.78
C ARG A 157 -9.54 19.13 -9.40
N GLY A 158 -10.85 19.04 -9.21
CA GLY A 158 -11.46 18.58 -7.96
C GLY A 158 -11.21 17.09 -7.70
N GLU A 159 -11.20 16.28 -8.76
CA GLU A 159 -10.91 14.85 -8.68
C GLU A 159 -9.42 14.60 -8.37
N ILE A 160 -8.53 15.38 -9.00
CA ILE A 160 -7.09 15.32 -8.72
C ILE A 160 -6.83 15.63 -7.24
N SER A 161 -7.35 16.75 -6.74
CA SER A 161 -7.18 17.14 -5.34
C SER A 161 -7.70 16.07 -4.38
N TYR A 162 -8.90 15.54 -4.64
CA TYR A 162 -9.50 14.49 -3.82
C TYR A 162 -8.63 13.21 -3.82
N THR A 163 -8.18 12.75 -4.98
CA THR A 163 -7.39 11.53 -5.12
C THR A 163 -6.03 11.66 -4.41
N VAL A 164 -5.38 12.83 -4.53
CA VAL A 164 -4.11 13.10 -3.84
C VAL A 164 -4.30 13.13 -2.32
N VAL A 165 -5.32 13.84 -1.81
CA VAL A 165 -5.60 13.91 -0.36
C VAL A 165 -5.93 12.52 0.19
N ASN A 166 -6.78 11.77 -0.51
CA ASN A 166 -7.14 10.42 -0.10
C ASN A 166 -5.93 9.46 -0.13
N GLY A 167 -5.09 9.54 -1.16
CA GLY A 167 -3.87 8.72 -1.29
C GLY A 167 -2.83 9.03 -0.21
N LEU A 168 -2.72 10.29 0.23
CA LEU A 168 -1.79 10.70 1.28
C LEU A 168 -2.34 10.53 2.71
N ALA A 169 -3.62 10.21 2.89
CA ALA A 169 -4.21 10.03 4.21
C ALA A 169 -3.50 8.93 5.01
N SER A 170 -3.18 7.79 4.36
CA SER A 170 -2.41 6.72 5.01
C SER A 170 -1.01 7.19 5.39
N ALA A 171 -0.32 7.89 4.49
CA ALA A 171 1.00 8.45 4.77
C ALA A 171 0.97 9.42 5.97
N ALA A 172 -0.07 10.24 6.09
CA ALA A 172 -0.23 11.18 7.21
C ALA A 172 -0.43 10.45 8.55
N VAL A 173 -1.31 9.44 8.60
CA VAL A 173 -1.59 8.68 9.83
C VAL A 173 -0.36 7.88 10.26
N PHE A 174 0.26 7.13 9.34
CA PHE A 174 1.45 6.35 9.66
C PHE A 174 2.64 7.26 9.99
N GLY A 175 2.84 8.36 9.29
CA GLY A 175 3.87 9.34 9.61
C GLY A 175 3.69 9.96 10.99
N ALA A 176 2.47 10.31 11.38
CA ALA A 176 2.14 10.82 12.70
C ALA A 176 2.34 9.77 13.81
N SER A 177 2.26 8.48 13.51
CA SER A 177 2.48 7.41 14.48
C SER A 177 3.96 7.24 14.87
N VAL A 178 4.90 7.71 14.05
CA VAL A 178 6.34 7.58 14.33
C VAL A 178 6.76 8.25 15.65
N PRO A 179 6.46 9.55 15.88
CA PRO A 179 6.76 10.15 17.18
C PRO A 179 6.00 9.50 18.35
N ILE A 180 4.78 8.98 18.12
CA ILE A 180 3.99 8.30 19.16
C ILE A 180 4.69 7.00 19.61
N ALA A 181 5.30 6.26 18.68
CA ALA A 181 6.03 5.04 19.00
C ALA A 181 7.22 5.27 19.95
N TYR A 182 7.90 6.41 19.81
CA TYR A 182 9.04 6.77 20.68
C TYR A 182 8.63 7.49 21.97
N LEU A 183 7.59 8.33 21.92
CA LEU A 183 7.23 9.21 23.04
C LEU A 183 6.21 8.58 23.99
N ILE A 184 5.42 7.62 23.52
CA ILE A 184 4.35 6.99 24.28
C ILE A 184 4.56 5.48 24.34
N SER A 185 4.29 4.76 23.26
CA SER A 185 4.60 3.31 23.12
C SER A 185 4.37 2.84 21.68
N PRO A 186 4.99 1.70 21.27
CA PRO A 186 4.72 1.07 19.98
C PRO A 186 3.25 0.71 19.79
N VAL A 187 2.61 0.15 20.83
CA VAL A 187 1.19 -0.24 20.80
C VAL A 187 0.28 0.98 20.60
N ALA A 188 0.55 2.10 21.29
CA ALA A 188 -0.21 3.33 21.09
C ALA A 188 -0.11 3.85 19.64
N ALA A 189 1.07 3.76 19.04
CA ALA A 189 1.28 4.11 17.63
C ALA A 189 0.46 3.20 16.69
N GLN A 190 0.47 1.89 16.92
CA GLN A 190 -0.30 0.92 16.12
C GLN A 190 -1.81 1.14 16.22
N ILE A 191 -2.32 1.49 17.42
CA ILE A 191 -3.74 1.83 17.62
C ILE A 191 -4.15 3.02 16.74
N THR A 192 -3.26 4.00 16.49
CA THR A 192 -3.60 5.13 15.62
C THR A 192 -3.92 4.71 14.19
N TRP A 193 -3.39 3.58 13.71
CA TRP A 193 -3.64 3.07 12.35
C TRP A 193 -5.10 2.67 12.14
N ILE A 194 -5.81 2.29 13.22
CA ILE A 194 -7.26 1.98 13.19
C ILE A 194 -8.07 3.21 12.75
N SER A 195 -7.56 4.43 13.00
CA SER A 195 -8.20 5.67 12.57
C SER A 195 -8.34 5.80 11.04
N LEU A 196 -7.58 5.04 10.27
CA LEU A 196 -7.73 4.99 8.81
C LEU A 196 -9.11 4.48 8.37
N ILE A 197 -9.77 3.62 9.16
CA ILE A 197 -11.09 3.09 8.84
C ILE A 197 -12.12 4.24 8.75
N PRO A 198 -12.35 5.04 9.81
CA PRO A 198 -13.29 6.16 9.71
C PRO A 198 -12.81 7.26 8.75
N ILE A 199 -11.51 7.53 8.66
CA ILE A 199 -10.96 8.53 7.73
C ILE A 199 -11.28 8.16 6.29
N SER A 200 -11.01 6.93 5.86
CA SER A 200 -11.28 6.46 4.50
C SER A 200 -12.78 6.48 4.16
N GLN A 201 -13.64 6.12 5.13
CA GLN A 201 -15.10 6.21 4.96
C GLN A 201 -15.58 7.66 4.81
N PHE A 202 -15.05 8.57 5.62
CA PHE A 202 -15.39 9.99 5.55
C PHE A 202 -14.97 10.59 4.21
N LEU A 203 -13.72 10.36 3.79
CA LEU A 203 -13.20 10.81 2.51
C LEU A 203 -14.00 10.22 1.35
N GLY A 204 -14.33 8.92 1.40
CA GLY A 204 -15.15 8.26 0.39
C GLY A 204 -16.54 8.87 0.24
N ARG A 205 -17.22 9.17 1.35
CA ARG A 205 -18.54 9.84 1.36
C ARG A 205 -18.46 11.26 0.83
N TYR A 206 -17.41 12.00 1.17
CA TYR A 206 -17.20 13.37 0.68
C TYR A 206 -16.97 13.38 -0.83
N GLY A 207 -16.15 12.48 -1.36
CA GLY A 207 -15.91 12.33 -2.80
C GLY A 207 -17.17 11.96 -3.58
N ALA A 208 -17.98 11.03 -3.06
CA ALA A 208 -19.24 10.65 -3.68
C ALA A 208 -20.27 11.78 -3.75
N ARG A 209 -20.38 12.60 -2.70
CA ARG A 209 -21.27 13.78 -2.68
C ARG A 209 -20.84 14.81 -3.73
N ARG A 210 -19.54 15.06 -3.87
CA ARG A 210 -19.02 16.05 -4.80
C ARG A 210 -19.21 15.65 -6.28
N ARG A 211 -19.13 14.35 -6.60
CA ARG A 211 -19.44 13.84 -7.95
C ARG A 211 -20.90 14.10 -8.30
N ARG A 212 -21.84 13.81 -7.41
CA ARG A 212 -23.28 14.03 -7.63
C ARG A 212 -23.66 15.50 -7.88
N THR A 213 -22.95 16.45 -7.25
CA THR A 213 -23.19 17.90 -7.47
C THR A 213 -22.64 18.37 -8.82
N ILE A 214 -21.61 17.74 -9.36
CA ILE A 214 -21.05 18.07 -10.68
C ILE A 214 -21.91 17.47 -11.79
N ASP A 215 -22.44 16.25 -11.61
CA ASP A 215 -23.30 15.56 -12.58
C ASP A 215 -24.73 16.17 -12.66
N ALA A 216 -25.11 16.99 -11.68
CA ALA A 216 -26.42 17.66 -11.58
C ALA A 216 -26.41 19.14 -12.03
N ALA A 217 -25.26 19.70 -12.40
CA ALA A 217 -25.05 21.07 -12.88
C ALA A 217 -24.67 21.13 -14.36
#